data_9b49511af632d381a944ddafac3c515f
#
_entry.id   9b49511af632d381a944ddafac3c515f
#
_cell.length_a   1.000
_cell.length_b   1.000
_cell.length_c   1.000
_cell.angle_alpha   90.00
_cell.angle_beta   90.00
_cell.angle_gamma   90.00
#
_symmetry.space_group_name_H-M   'P 1'
#
loop_
_entity.id
_entity.type
_entity.pdbx_description
1 polymer ?
#
loop_
_entity_poly.entity_id
_entity_poly.type
_entity_poly.pdbx_seq_one_letter_code
_entity_poly.pdbx_strand_id
1 'polypeptide(L)'
;TLAPMEDVTDTVFREIVLSISDPAYLHVLFSEFISTDGLCHEIGGPKVRHRLRINDSERKLLNEKKVKIVAQIWGAHPDKFYKATKLICEEGQFDGIDINMGCPVKKIVKQGGCSALIAQPELAKEIVIATKEASNVPVSIKTRIGINKVITEEWIPHLLECHPALI
;
A
#
# COMPACT_ATOMS: atom_id res chain seq x y z
N THR A 1 -7.27 12.10 -3.11
CA THR A 1 -6.55 11.11 -2.26
C THR A 1 -5.41 11.79 -1.51
N LEU A 2 -5.09 11.29 -0.30
CA LEU A 2 -3.84 11.61 0.41
C LEU A 2 -2.85 10.47 0.18
N ALA A 3 -1.67 10.79 -0.38
CA ALA A 3 -0.62 9.80 -0.65
C ALA A 3 0.00 9.25 0.64
N PRO A 4 0.43 7.96 0.66
CA PRO A 4 1.13 7.37 1.79
C PRO A 4 2.55 7.97 1.93
N MET A 5 2.92 8.31 3.17
CA MET A 5 4.23 8.88 3.51
C MET A 5 4.71 8.26 4.83
N GLU A 6 5.90 7.64 4.80
CA GLU A 6 6.53 7.04 5.99
C GLU A 6 6.83 8.12 7.03
N ASP A 7 6.55 7.81 8.30
CA ASP A 7 6.71 8.69 9.46
C ASP A 7 5.94 10.04 9.37
N VAL A 8 4.94 10.13 8.48
CA VAL A 8 4.09 11.32 8.30
C VAL A 8 2.61 10.96 8.34
N THR A 9 2.15 10.03 7.50
CA THR A 9 0.72 9.68 7.42
C THR A 9 0.30 8.68 8.49
N ASP A 10 0.67 8.96 9.73
CA ASP A 10 0.18 8.24 10.90
C ASP A 10 -1.31 8.56 11.17
N THR A 11 -1.89 7.89 12.15
CA THR A 11 -3.31 8.06 12.49
C THR A 11 -3.65 9.51 12.89
N VAL A 12 -2.73 10.23 13.55
CA VAL A 12 -2.95 11.61 14.01
C VAL A 12 -2.96 12.57 12.82
N PHE A 13 -1.98 12.45 11.92
CA PHE A 13 -1.92 13.27 10.72
C PHE A 13 -3.15 13.05 9.82
N ARG A 14 -3.54 11.80 9.61
CA ARG A 14 -4.73 11.47 8.80
C ARG A 14 -6.00 12.01 9.43
N GLU A 15 -6.12 11.98 10.77
CA GLU A 15 -7.26 12.54 11.50
C GLU A 15 -7.35 14.06 11.32
N ILE A 16 -6.22 14.79 11.37
CA ILE A 16 -6.18 16.22 11.09
C ILE A 16 -6.63 16.49 9.65
N VAL A 17 -6.08 15.77 8.67
CA VAL A 17 -6.48 15.92 7.26
C VAL A 17 -7.98 15.64 7.08
N LEU A 18 -8.51 14.58 7.69
CA LEU A 18 -9.95 14.28 7.68
C LEU A 18 -10.77 15.44 8.26
N SER A 19 -10.33 16.02 9.38
CA SER A 19 -11.10 17.06 10.05
C SER A 19 -11.28 18.32 9.22
N ILE A 20 -10.23 18.73 8.47
CA ILE A 20 -10.21 19.97 7.68
C ILE A 20 -10.62 19.78 6.21
N SER A 21 -10.62 18.54 5.70
CA SER A 21 -10.92 18.28 4.29
C SER A 21 -12.42 18.24 4.01
N ASP A 22 -12.81 18.79 2.86
CA ASP A 22 -14.16 18.64 2.33
C ASP A 22 -14.33 17.20 1.78
N PRO A 23 -15.38 16.46 2.22
CA PRO A 23 -15.68 15.11 1.72
C PRO A 23 -15.91 15.04 0.21
N ALA A 24 -16.28 16.17 -0.44
CA ALA A 24 -16.43 16.22 -1.89
C ALA A 24 -15.11 16.00 -2.66
N TYR A 25 -13.95 16.21 -2.00
CA TYR A 25 -12.63 16.13 -2.64
C TYR A 25 -11.71 15.08 -2.05
N LEU A 26 -12.00 14.57 -0.85
CA LEU A 26 -11.19 13.54 -0.21
C LEU A 26 -11.96 12.22 -0.11
N HIS A 27 -11.59 11.24 -0.91
CA HIS A 27 -12.29 9.95 -0.98
C HIS A 27 -11.49 8.77 -0.43
N VAL A 28 -10.15 8.87 -0.49
CA VAL A 28 -9.25 7.78 -0.09
C VAL A 28 -8.05 8.33 0.66
N LEU A 29 -7.73 7.70 1.78
CA LEU A 29 -6.50 7.86 2.54
C LEU A 29 -5.69 6.57 2.51
N PHE A 30 -4.38 6.69 2.68
CA PHE A 30 -3.49 5.55 2.82
C PHE A 30 -2.83 5.55 4.20
N SER A 31 -2.58 4.36 4.74
CA SER A 31 -1.68 4.21 5.88
C SER A 31 -0.26 4.64 5.51
N GLU A 32 0.63 4.71 6.47
CA GLU A 32 2.05 4.63 6.18
C GLU A 32 2.35 3.29 5.49
N PHE A 33 3.41 3.23 4.66
CA PHE A 33 3.76 1.97 4.01
C PHE A 33 4.57 1.04 4.92
N ILE A 34 4.17 -0.22 5.00
CA ILE A 34 4.75 -1.23 5.86
C ILE A 34 5.47 -2.32 5.06
N SER A 35 6.63 -2.78 5.56
CA SER A 35 7.36 -3.90 4.96
C SER A 35 6.61 -5.21 5.17
N THR A 36 6.40 -5.97 4.09
CA THR A 36 5.82 -7.33 4.17
C THR A 36 6.73 -8.29 4.94
N ASP A 37 8.06 -8.20 4.73
CA ASP A 37 9.04 -8.97 5.51
C ASP A 37 9.00 -8.59 6.99
N GLY A 38 8.95 -7.27 7.27
CA GLY A 38 8.85 -6.77 8.64
C GLY A 38 7.59 -7.26 9.33
N LEU A 39 6.42 -7.15 8.67
CA LEU A 39 5.13 -7.55 9.24
C LEU A 39 5.06 -9.06 9.50
N CYS A 40 5.64 -9.87 8.60
CA CYS A 40 5.66 -11.33 8.72
C CYS A 40 6.74 -11.86 9.68
N HIS A 41 7.60 -11.00 10.22
CA HIS A 41 8.67 -11.41 11.12
C HIS A 41 8.14 -11.51 12.57
N GLU A 42 8.37 -12.63 13.25
CA GLU A 42 7.84 -12.88 14.61
C GLU A 42 8.17 -11.77 15.61
N ILE A 43 9.44 -11.34 15.66
CA ILE A 43 9.91 -10.29 16.58
C ILE A 43 9.70 -8.88 15.98
N GLY A 44 9.82 -8.75 14.66
CA GLY A 44 9.72 -7.49 13.93
C GLY A 44 8.29 -7.01 13.72
N GLY A 45 7.37 -7.94 13.52
CA GLY A 45 5.96 -7.65 13.23
C GLY A 45 5.32 -6.69 14.23
N PRO A 46 5.38 -6.97 15.54
CA PRO A 46 4.85 -6.06 16.56
C PRO A 46 5.44 -4.64 16.49
N LYS A 47 6.72 -4.51 16.11
CA LYS A 47 7.43 -3.22 16.05
C LYS A 47 6.99 -2.33 14.88
N VAL A 48 6.50 -2.92 13.78
CA VAL A 48 6.10 -2.18 12.58
C VAL A 48 4.58 -2.01 12.47
N ARG A 49 3.79 -2.75 13.26
CA ARG A 49 2.31 -2.70 13.23
C ARG A 49 1.73 -1.33 13.55
N HIS A 50 2.42 -0.47 14.28
CA HIS A 50 1.95 0.88 14.56
C HIS A 50 1.63 1.68 13.29
N ARG A 51 2.27 1.35 12.15
CA ARG A 51 2.03 1.96 10.83
C ARG A 51 0.64 1.63 10.25
N LEU A 52 0.01 0.57 10.74
CA LEU A 52 -1.35 0.16 10.38
C LEU A 52 -2.40 0.62 11.39
N ARG A 53 -2.01 1.39 12.39
CA ARG A 53 -2.92 1.83 13.44
C ARG A 53 -3.96 2.81 12.89
N ILE A 54 -5.21 2.59 13.27
CA ILE A 54 -6.35 3.49 13.08
C ILE A 54 -6.94 3.73 14.46
N ASN A 55 -6.97 4.98 14.94
CA ASN A 55 -7.60 5.33 16.22
C ASN A 55 -9.12 5.34 16.07
N ASP A 56 -9.83 5.19 17.18
CA ASP A 56 -11.33 5.21 17.20
C ASP A 56 -11.88 6.54 16.68
N SER A 57 -11.23 7.65 17.03
CA SER A 57 -11.59 8.99 16.54
C SER A 57 -11.41 9.12 15.03
N GLU A 58 -10.30 8.61 14.49
CA GLU A 58 -10.07 8.53 13.04
C GLU A 58 -11.14 7.65 12.37
N ARG A 59 -11.40 6.45 12.90
CA ARG A 59 -12.44 5.55 12.37
C ARG A 59 -13.81 6.22 12.31
N LYS A 60 -14.18 6.98 13.35
CA LYS A 60 -15.42 7.73 13.37
C LYS A 60 -15.49 8.75 12.24
N LEU A 61 -14.44 9.56 12.04
CA LEU A 61 -14.36 10.54 10.95
C LEU A 61 -14.39 9.89 9.56
N LEU A 62 -13.67 8.78 9.36
CA LEU A 62 -13.72 8.01 8.12
C LEU A 62 -15.15 7.59 7.77
N ASN A 63 -15.88 7.08 8.73
CA ASN A 63 -17.27 6.64 8.56
C ASN A 63 -18.21 7.81 8.28
N GLU A 64 -18.13 8.88 9.07
CA GLU A 64 -18.96 10.09 8.93
C GLU A 64 -18.75 10.75 7.56
N LYS A 65 -17.51 10.86 7.11
CA LYS A 65 -17.14 11.49 5.84
C LYS A 65 -17.18 10.52 4.65
N LYS A 66 -17.43 9.23 4.88
CA LYS A 66 -17.44 8.16 3.86
C LYS A 66 -16.11 8.06 3.09
N VAL A 67 -15.00 8.34 3.77
CA VAL A 67 -13.64 8.25 3.21
C VAL A 67 -13.11 6.84 3.45
N LYS A 68 -12.51 6.25 2.41
CA LYS A 68 -11.90 4.92 2.47
C LYS A 68 -10.47 4.99 2.98
N ILE A 69 -10.04 3.98 3.73
CA ILE A 69 -8.67 3.82 4.20
C ILE A 69 -8.03 2.56 3.62
N VAL A 70 -6.85 2.71 3.02
CA VAL A 70 -6.13 1.65 2.31
C VAL A 70 -4.79 1.39 3.00
N ALA A 71 -4.49 0.12 3.28
CA ALA A 71 -3.17 -0.27 3.81
C ALA A 71 -2.15 -0.34 2.67
N GLN A 72 -1.05 0.41 2.75
CA GLN A 72 0.02 0.29 1.77
C GLN A 72 1.14 -0.62 2.27
N ILE A 73 1.50 -1.61 1.46
CA ILE A 73 2.56 -2.60 1.75
C ILE A 73 3.67 -2.56 0.70
N TRP A 74 4.87 -2.95 1.09
CA TRP A 74 6.02 -3.04 0.18
C TRP A 74 6.93 -4.22 0.52
N GLY A 75 7.63 -4.74 -0.48
CA GLY A 75 8.55 -5.86 -0.36
C GLY A 75 9.07 -6.30 -1.72
N ALA A 76 9.68 -7.52 -1.75
CA ALA A 76 10.19 -8.14 -2.96
C ALA A 76 9.79 -9.64 -3.07
N HIS A 77 9.04 -10.18 -2.11
CA HIS A 77 8.75 -11.62 -2.01
C HIS A 77 7.24 -11.89 -2.08
N PRO A 78 6.72 -12.55 -3.15
CA PRO A 78 5.29 -12.82 -3.33
C PRO A 78 4.66 -13.57 -2.14
N ASP A 79 5.35 -14.55 -1.54
CA ASP A 79 4.89 -15.29 -0.36
C ASP A 79 4.70 -14.40 0.86
N LYS A 80 5.54 -13.36 1.02
CA LYS A 80 5.42 -12.37 2.10
C LYS A 80 4.26 -11.40 1.84
N PHE A 81 4.04 -11.02 0.58
CA PHE A 81 2.86 -10.24 0.21
C PHE A 81 1.57 -11.02 0.52
N TYR A 82 1.51 -12.29 0.15
CA TYR A 82 0.37 -13.15 0.47
C TYR A 82 0.09 -13.18 1.98
N LYS A 83 1.13 -13.50 2.79
CA LYS A 83 0.99 -13.59 4.26
C LYS A 83 0.62 -12.25 4.90
N ALA A 84 1.30 -11.17 4.53
CA ALA A 84 1.03 -9.83 5.05
C ALA A 84 -0.40 -9.38 4.73
N THR A 85 -0.85 -9.61 3.49
CA THR A 85 -2.22 -9.30 3.06
C THR A 85 -3.25 -10.07 3.87
N LYS A 86 -3.04 -11.38 4.09
CA LYS A 86 -3.90 -12.19 4.95
C LYS A 86 -4.04 -11.59 6.35
N LEU A 87 -2.91 -11.27 7.00
CA LEU A 87 -2.88 -10.67 8.34
C LEU A 87 -3.68 -9.34 8.39
N ILE A 88 -3.50 -8.48 7.38
CA ILE A 88 -4.20 -7.18 7.33
C ILE A 88 -5.70 -7.38 7.10
N CYS A 89 -6.08 -8.29 6.21
CA CYS A 89 -7.49 -8.58 5.91
C CYS A 89 -8.23 -9.25 7.11
N GLU A 90 -7.55 -10.10 7.87
CA GLU A 90 -8.10 -10.73 9.08
C GLU A 90 -8.41 -9.70 10.18
N GLU A 91 -7.66 -8.61 10.28
CA GLU A 91 -7.95 -7.51 11.18
C GLU A 91 -9.20 -6.69 10.76
N GLY A 92 -9.58 -6.72 9.48
CA GLY A 92 -10.81 -6.12 8.95
C GLY A 92 -10.90 -4.60 9.06
N GLN A 93 -9.75 -3.92 9.19
CA GLN A 93 -9.71 -2.48 9.44
C GLN A 93 -9.60 -1.62 8.17
N PHE A 94 -9.21 -2.20 7.05
CA PHE A 94 -8.92 -1.48 5.81
C PHE A 94 -9.93 -1.80 4.71
N ASP A 95 -10.24 -0.78 3.90
CA ASP A 95 -11.12 -0.88 2.74
C ASP A 95 -10.40 -1.36 1.46
N GLY A 96 -9.08 -1.47 1.49
CA GLY A 96 -8.24 -1.90 0.38
C GLY A 96 -6.80 -2.15 0.78
N ILE A 97 -6.06 -2.81 -0.11
CA ILE A 97 -4.61 -3.01 -0.03
C ILE A 97 -3.97 -2.28 -1.20
N ASP A 98 -2.87 -1.59 -0.96
CA ASP A 98 -2.08 -0.94 -2.01
C ASP A 98 -0.64 -1.44 -2.01
N ILE A 99 -0.10 -1.68 -3.21
CA ILE A 99 1.27 -2.16 -3.39
C ILE A 99 2.16 -0.99 -3.78
N ASN A 100 3.18 -0.70 -2.96
CA ASN A 100 4.16 0.34 -3.27
C ASN A 100 5.20 -0.18 -4.26
N MET A 101 5.11 0.26 -5.52
CA MET A 101 6.08 0.02 -6.60
C MET A 101 6.77 1.33 -7.04
N GLY A 102 6.80 2.34 -6.14
CA GLY A 102 7.29 3.68 -6.53
C GLY A 102 8.39 4.27 -5.64
N CYS A 103 8.56 3.82 -4.40
CA CYS A 103 9.55 4.41 -3.49
C CYS A 103 10.99 4.22 -4.03
N PRO A 104 11.80 5.31 -4.19
CA PRO A 104 13.13 5.25 -4.77
C PRO A 104 14.24 5.13 -3.72
N VAL A 105 13.91 4.93 -2.45
CA VAL A 105 14.91 4.87 -1.37
C VAL A 105 15.91 3.77 -1.63
N LYS A 106 17.20 4.12 -1.75
CA LYS A 106 18.29 3.22 -2.14
C LYS A 106 18.34 1.92 -1.33
N LYS A 107 18.08 1.98 -0.01
CA LYS A 107 18.08 0.81 0.87
C LYS A 107 16.99 -0.20 0.46
N ILE A 108 15.80 0.28 0.11
CA ILE A 108 14.67 -0.54 -0.32
C ILE A 108 14.89 -1.10 -1.73
N VAL A 109 15.36 -0.24 -2.65
CA VAL A 109 15.67 -0.63 -4.03
C VAL A 109 16.74 -1.72 -4.10
N LYS A 110 17.77 -1.63 -3.23
CA LYS A 110 18.80 -2.69 -3.11
C LYS A 110 18.24 -4.05 -2.64
N GLN A 111 17.09 -4.05 -1.97
CA GLN A 111 16.38 -5.28 -1.55
C GLN A 111 15.45 -5.82 -2.64
N GLY A 112 15.40 -5.19 -3.81
CA GLY A 112 14.53 -5.57 -4.93
C GLY A 112 13.09 -5.06 -4.82
N GLY A 113 12.76 -4.27 -3.79
CA GLY A 113 11.41 -3.77 -3.55
C GLY A 113 11.10 -2.41 -4.17
N CYS A 114 9.86 -2.00 -4.09
CA CYS A 114 9.33 -0.72 -4.54
C CYS A 114 9.69 -0.40 -6.00
N SER A 115 10.40 0.71 -6.29
CA SER A 115 10.73 1.10 -7.67
C SER A 115 11.67 0.12 -8.40
N ALA A 116 12.36 -0.78 -7.70
CA ALA A 116 13.14 -1.83 -8.32
C ALA A 116 12.28 -2.83 -9.11
N LEU A 117 11.00 -2.99 -8.75
CA LEU A 117 10.06 -3.87 -9.43
C LEU A 117 9.75 -3.42 -10.86
N ILE A 118 9.95 -2.14 -11.18
CA ILE A 118 9.79 -1.61 -12.55
C ILE A 118 10.76 -2.28 -13.53
N ALA A 119 11.95 -2.68 -13.05
CA ALA A 119 12.93 -3.43 -13.83
C ALA A 119 12.73 -4.95 -13.75
N GLN A 120 11.71 -5.42 -13.04
CA GLN A 120 11.41 -6.84 -12.81
C GLN A 120 9.90 -7.09 -13.01
N PRO A 121 9.37 -6.91 -14.24
CA PRO A 121 7.93 -6.91 -14.48
C PRO A 121 7.26 -8.23 -14.13
N GLU A 122 7.90 -9.38 -14.37
CA GLU A 122 7.33 -10.68 -14.01
C GLU A 122 7.20 -10.83 -12.48
N LEU A 123 8.21 -10.43 -11.71
CA LEU A 123 8.14 -10.42 -10.25
C LEU A 123 7.04 -9.47 -9.74
N ALA A 124 6.87 -8.33 -10.40
CA ALA A 124 5.81 -7.39 -10.07
C ALA A 124 4.42 -8.04 -10.26
N LYS A 125 4.21 -8.77 -11.36
CA LYS A 125 2.97 -9.54 -11.59
C LYS A 125 2.74 -10.60 -10.52
N GLU A 126 3.76 -11.40 -10.20
CA GLU A 126 3.67 -12.43 -9.16
C GLU A 126 3.24 -11.82 -7.81
N ILE A 127 3.80 -10.67 -7.45
CA ILE A 127 3.44 -9.92 -6.25
C ILE A 127 1.97 -9.47 -6.29
N VAL A 128 1.51 -8.90 -7.41
CA VAL A 128 0.12 -8.45 -7.55
C VAL A 128 -0.84 -9.64 -7.44
N ILE A 129 -0.54 -10.75 -8.11
CA ILE A 129 -1.36 -11.95 -8.08
C ILE A 129 -1.43 -12.50 -6.66
N ALA A 130 -0.29 -12.69 -5.98
CA ALA A 130 -0.23 -13.18 -4.60
C ALA A 130 -1.01 -12.29 -3.62
N THR A 131 -0.92 -10.97 -3.80
CA THR A 131 -1.69 -10.02 -2.99
C THR A 131 -3.20 -10.16 -3.24
N LYS A 132 -3.61 -10.26 -4.51
CA LYS A 132 -5.03 -10.42 -4.86
C LYS A 132 -5.63 -11.74 -4.37
N GLU A 133 -4.88 -12.83 -4.46
CA GLU A 133 -5.32 -14.15 -3.96
C GLU A 133 -5.52 -14.16 -2.44
N ALA A 134 -4.74 -13.39 -1.71
CA ALA A 134 -4.83 -13.27 -0.26
C ALA A 134 -5.89 -12.28 0.21
N SER A 135 -6.31 -11.35 -0.66
CA SER A 135 -7.15 -10.21 -0.29
C SER A 135 -8.64 -10.49 -0.47
N ASN A 136 -9.44 -10.06 0.49
CA ASN A 136 -10.92 -9.98 0.38
C ASN A 136 -11.40 -8.53 0.10
N VAL A 137 -10.48 -7.60 -0.14
CA VAL A 137 -10.75 -6.20 -0.47
C VAL A 137 -10.02 -5.81 -1.77
N PRO A 138 -10.38 -4.70 -2.43
CA PRO A 138 -9.70 -4.24 -3.65
C PRO A 138 -8.20 -4.07 -3.46
N VAL A 139 -7.41 -4.42 -4.50
CA VAL A 139 -5.96 -4.26 -4.54
C VAL A 139 -5.60 -3.21 -5.57
N SER A 140 -4.84 -2.17 -5.15
CA SER A 140 -4.31 -1.11 -6.01
C SER A 140 -2.78 -1.12 -6.04
N ILE A 141 -2.21 -0.35 -6.98
CA ILE A 141 -0.77 -0.24 -7.16
C ILE A 141 -0.41 1.24 -7.23
N LYS A 142 0.54 1.68 -6.41
CA LYS A 142 1.17 3.00 -6.55
C LYS A 142 2.56 2.85 -7.13
N THR A 143 2.76 3.34 -8.35
CA THR A 143 4.01 3.18 -9.09
C THR A 143 4.57 4.50 -9.62
N ARG A 144 5.61 4.42 -10.44
CA ARG A 144 6.22 5.51 -11.21
C ARG A 144 6.09 5.22 -12.70
N ILE A 145 6.19 6.26 -13.49
CA ILE A 145 6.19 6.18 -14.97
C ILE A 145 7.49 5.60 -15.55
N GLY A 146 8.47 5.27 -14.69
CA GLY A 146 9.76 4.71 -15.02
C GLY A 146 10.81 5.01 -13.96
N ILE A 147 12.07 4.55 -14.15
CA ILE A 147 13.20 4.80 -13.24
C ILE A 147 14.09 5.92 -13.81
N ASN A 148 14.78 5.65 -14.94
CA ASN A 148 15.70 6.59 -15.60
C ASN A 148 15.09 7.22 -16.85
N LYS A 149 14.07 6.61 -17.40
CA LYS A 149 13.30 7.07 -18.55
C LYS A 149 11.82 6.76 -18.35
N VAL A 150 10.95 7.47 -19.05
CA VAL A 150 9.52 7.16 -19.10
C VAL A 150 9.32 5.86 -19.91
N ILE A 151 8.62 4.90 -19.32
CA ILE A 151 8.29 3.60 -19.92
C ILE A 151 6.82 3.23 -19.70
N THR A 152 5.96 4.22 -19.61
CA THR A 152 4.50 4.03 -19.33
C THR A 152 3.84 3.08 -20.31
N GLU A 153 4.21 3.16 -21.58
CA GLU A 153 3.61 2.35 -22.65
C GLU A 153 3.95 0.84 -22.53
N GLU A 154 5.04 0.51 -21.87
CA GLU A 154 5.45 -0.86 -21.60
C GLU A 154 4.98 -1.31 -20.21
N TRP A 155 5.23 -0.46 -19.20
CA TRP A 155 5.05 -0.79 -17.79
C TRP A 155 3.59 -0.86 -17.33
N ILE A 156 2.78 0.13 -17.70
CA ILE A 156 1.39 0.18 -17.23
C ILE A 156 0.52 -0.94 -17.82
N PRO A 157 0.56 -1.23 -19.15
CA PRO A 157 -0.15 -2.39 -19.71
C PRO A 157 0.21 -3.70 -19.03
N HIS A 158 1.50 -3.90 -18.69
CA HIS A 158 1.98 -5.07 -18.00
C HIS A 158 1.35 -5.27 -16.62
N LEU A 159 1.18 -4.20 -15.85
CA LEU A 159 0.47 -4.24 -14.57
C LEU A 159 -1.04 -4.45 -14.74
N LEU A 160 -1.64 -3.87 -15.79
CA LEU A 160 -3.07 -3.99 -16.08
C LEU A 160 -3.49 -5.43 -16.41
N GLU A 161 -2.58 -6.28 -16.90
CA GLU A 161 -2.85 -7.72 -17.09
C GLU A 161 -3.23 -8.45 -15.79
N CYS A 162 -2.81 -7.92 -14.64
CA CYS A 162 -3.20 -8.46 -13.33
C CYS A 162 -4.56 -7.93 -12.84
N HIS A 163 -5.24 -7.06 -13.60
CA HIS A 163 -6.52 -6.46 -13.24
C HIS A 163 -6.54 -5.85 -11.82
N PRO A 164 -5.63 -4.93 -11.46
CA PRO A 164 -5.72 -4.21 -10.20
C PRO A 164 -6.95 -3.30 -10.19
N ALA A 165 -7.44 -2.96 -9.00
CA ALA A 165 -8.58 -2.05 -8.86
C ALA A 165 -8.24 -0.60 -9.27
N LEU A 166 -6.96 -0.21 -9.13
CA LEU A 166 -6.43 1.11 -9.49
C LEU A 166 -4.91 1.02 -9.69
N ILE A 167 -4.37 1.85 -10.59
CA ILE A 167 -2.94 2.16 -10.68
C ILE A 167 -2.75 3.67 -10.57
#